data_a91d1cb8168b7aee8582d59d0f90671f
#
_entry.id   a91d1cb8168b7aee8582d59d0f90671f
#
_cell.length_a   1.000
_cell.length_b   1.000
_cell.length_c   1.000
_cell.angle_alpha   90.00
_cell.angle_beta   90.00
_cell.angle_gamma   90.00
#
_symmetry.space_group_name_H-M   'P 1'
#
loop_
_entity.id
_entity.type
_entity.pdbx_description
1 polymer ?
#
loop_
_entity_poly.entity_id
_entity_poly.type
_entity_poly.pdbx_seq_one_letter_code
_entity_poly.pdbx_strand_id
1 'polypeptide(L)'
;MGNIFRFFLTPLLVIVISACGFVEEKLSCEDILENTYSQSSLNNFEKNKFKDLLSMRYPEFDVMFKEASEETNIEKNLLAAISFQESQWDPRAKSSMGVRGMMMVTLETAALVGVEKRLNPEQNIKGGAKYFAMLYEKNKIGPTQADKLSTTLA
;
A
#
# COMPACT_ATOMS: atom_id res chain seq x y z
N MET A 1 -47.10 -23.60 -53.35
CA MET A 1 -47.65 -22.75 -52.31
C MET A 1 -46.77 -22.86 -51.08
N GLY A 2 -45.90 -21.89 -50.99
CA GLY A 2 -44.70 -21.89 -50.20
C GLY A 2 -44.83 -21.42 -48.76
N ASN A 3 -43.97 -21.97 -47.95
CA ASN A 3 -43.73 -21.59 -46.58
C ASN A 3 -42.95 -20.29 -46.51
N ILE A 4 -43.59 -19.21 -46.10
CA ILE A 4 -42.96 -17.94 -45.73
C ILE A 4 -43.41 -17.64 -44.29
N PHE A 5 -42.78 -18.25 -43.31
CA PHE A 5 -42.95 -17.81 -41.89
C PHE A 5 -41.86 -18.43 -41.01
N ARG A 6 -40.59 -18.08 -41.27
CA ARG A 6 -39.52 -18.51 -40.35
C ARG A 6 -38.28 -17.63 -40.43
N PHE A 7 -38.40 -16.33 -40.16
CA PHE A 7 -37.18 -15.49 -40.02
C PHE A 7 -37.46 -14.15 -39.32
N PHE A 8 -38.09 -14.13 -38.15
CA PHE A 8 -38.17 -12.86 -37.37
C PHE A 8 -38.18 -13.08 -35.86
N LEU A 9 -37.39 -14.01 -35.29
CA LEU A 9 -37.40 -14.15 -33.85
C LEU A 9 -35.99 -14.23 -33.22
N THR A 10 -34.92 -13.82 -33.88
CA THR A 10 -33.57 -13.94 -33.34
C THR A 10 -32.78 -12.64 -33.07
N PRO A 11 -33.21 -11.43 -33.40
CA PRO A 11 -32.45 -10.24 -33.02
C PRO A 11 -32.83 -9.63 -31.65
N LEU A 12 -33.97 -10.03 -31.05
CA LEU A 12 -34.43 -9.38 -29.82
C LEU A 12 -33.78 -9.92 -28.53
N LEU A 13 -33.22 -11.12 -28.58
CA LEU A 13 -32.60 -11.74 -27.40
C LEU A 13 -31.14 -11.34 -27.17
N VAL A 14 -30.49 -10.80 -28.18
CA VAL A 14 -29.04 -10.40 -28.09
C VAL A 14 -28.88 -8.98 -27.53
N ILE A 15 -29.93 -8.15 -27.58
CA ILE A 15 -29.85 -6.74 -27.13
C ILE A 15 -30.01 -6.60 -25.60
N VAL A 16 -30.58 -7.59 -24.90
CA VAL A 16 -30.84 -7.50 -23.47
C VAL A 16 -29.61 -7.89 -22.62
N ILE A 17 -28.64 -8.60 -23.19
CA ILE A 17 -27.43 -9.01 -22.45
C ILE A 17 -26.34 -7.92 -22.47
N SER A 18 -26.46 -6.92 -23.33
CA SER A 18 -25.46 -5.83 -23.45
C SER A 18 -25.72 -4.63 -22.53
N ALA A 19 -26.80 -4.65 -21.72
CA ALA A 19 -27.18 -3.55 -20.84
C ALA A 19 -26.84 -3.77 -19.35
N CYS A 20 -26.26 -4.92 -18.97
CA CYS A 20 -25.58 -5.06 -17.70
C CYS A 20 -24.11 -4.62 -17.85
N GLY A 21 -23.90 -3.34 -18.13
CA GLY A 21 -22.64 -2.69 -17.85
C GLY A 21 -22.40 -2.81 -16.34
N PHE A 22 -21.41 -3.59 -15.93
CA PHE A 22 -20.84 -3.46 -14.59
C PHE A 22 -20.39 -2.02 -14.46
N VAL A 23 -21.19 -1.20 -13.81
CA VAL A 23 -20.74 0.07 -13.26
C VAL A 23 -19.83 -0.36 -12.11
N GLU A 24 -18.52 -0.40 -12.33
CA GLU A 24 -17.55 -0.39 -11.26
C GLU A 24 -17.78 0.93 -10.51
N GLU A 25 -18.56 0.88 -9.46
CA GLU A 25 -18.73 1.99 -8.54
C GLU A 25 -17.38 2.26 -7.92
N LYS A 26 -16.67 3.26 -8.45
CA LYS A 26 -15.35 3.66 -7.97
C LYS A 26 -15.54 4.28 -6.59
N LEU A 27 -15.41 3.46 -5.56
CA LEU A 27 -15.44 3.89 -4.17
C LEU A 27 -14.50 5.09 -3.98
N SER A 28 -15.00 6.14 -3.35
CA SER A 28 -14.16 7.28 -2.97
C SER A 28 -13.12 6.85 -1.93
N CYS A 29 -12.03 7.62 -1.81
CA CYS A 29 -11.04 7.35 -0.74
C CYS A 29 -11.68 7.43 0.66
N GLU A 30 -12.71 8.28 0.84
CA GLU A 30 -13.46 8.39 2.09
C GLU A 30 -14.28 7.15 2.38
N ASP A 31 -14.98 6.60 1.38
CA ASP A 31 -15.76 5.36 1.53
C ASP A 31 -14.85 4.17 1.88
N ILE A 32 -13.67 4.09 1.25
CA ILE A 32 -12.68 3.05 1.55
C ILE A 32 -12.16 3.19 2.98
N LEU A 33 -11.83 4.40 3.42
CA LEU A 33 -11.37 4.66 4.78
C LEU A 33 -12.45 4.34 5.81
N GLU A 34 -13.69 4.78 5.58
CA GLU A 34 -14.79 4.53 6.51
C GLU A 34 -15.10 3.03 6.64
N ASN A 35 -15.13 2.31 5.51
CA ASN A 35 -15.30 0.86 5.51
C ASN A 35 -14.15 0.16 6.26
N THR A 36 -12.90 0.57 6.01
CA THR A 36 -11.74 0.03 6.71
C THR A 36 -11.81 0.29 8.21
N TYR A 37 -12.24 1.48 8.63
CA TYR A 37 -12.41 1.81 10.04
C TYR A 37 -13.55 1.04 10.71
N SER A 38 -14.64 0.75 10.00
CA SER A 38 -15.75 -0.04 10.53
C SER A 38 -15.34 -1.48 10.83
N GLN A 39 -14.41 -2.03 10.07
CA GLN A 39 -13.88 -3.38 10.22
C GLN A 39 -12.65 -3.47 11.15
N SER A 40 -12.05 -2.34 11.50
CA SER A 40 -10.87 -2.31 12.37
C SER A 40 -11.24 -2.41 13.85
N SER A 41 -10.35 -3.01 14.66
CA SER A 41 -10.45 -3.03 16.13
C SER A 41 -9.99 -1.72 16.78
N LEU A 42 -9.62 -0.70 15.98
CA LEU A 42 -9.14 0.59 16.48
C LEU A 42 -10.23 1.34 17.22
N ASN A 43 -9.91 1.94 18.36
CA ASN A 43 -10.79 2.84 19.08
C ASN A 43 -10.82 4.24 18.41
N ASN A 44 -11.77 5.09 18.81
CA ASN A 44 -11.96 6.42 18.22
C ASN A 44 -10.73 7.33 18.35
N PHE A 45 -9.97 7.21 19.43
CA PHE A 45 -8.74 7.99 19.63
C PHE A 45 -7.68 7.60 18.58
N GLU A 46 -7.48 6.32 18.37
CA GLU A 46 -6.52 5.80 17.40
C GLU A 46 -6.92 6.16 15.95
N LYS A 47 -8.21 6.06 15.62
CA LYS A 47 -8.75 6.47 14.32
C LYS A 47 -8.53 7.96 14.05
N ASN A 48 -8.83 8.82 15.02
CA ASN A 48 -8.64 10.26 14.90
C ASN A 48 -7.16 10.60 14.77
N LYS A 49 -6.31 9.99 15.61
CA LYS A 49 -4.85 10.18 15.53
C LYS A 49 -4.29 9.79 14.16
N PHE A 50 -4.75 8.67 13.59
CA PHE A 50 -4.33 8.28 12.25
C PHE A 50 -4.76 9.29 11.19
N LYS A 51 -6.03 9.76 11.24
CA LYS A 51 -6.55 10.78 10.31
C LYS A 51 -5.73 12.08 10.38
N ASP A 52 -5.41 12.53 11.58
CA ASP A 52 -4.61 13.74 11.81
C ASP A 52 -3.20 13.58 11.21
N LEU A 53 -2.54 12.45 11.47
CA LEU A 53 -1.20 12.19 10.94
C LEU A 53 -1.19 12.03 9.42
N LEU A 54 -2.22 11.39 8.86
CA LEU A 54 -2.39 11.23 7.41
C LEU A 54 -2.58 12.58 6.71
N SER A 55 -3.31 13.51 7.31
CA SER A 55 -3.57 14.83 6.72
C SER A 55 -2.47 15.86 6.98
N MET A 56 -1.79 15.79 8.13
CA MET A 56 -0.87 16.85 8.57
C MET A 56 0.61 16.48 8.40
N ARG A 57 0.96 15.19 8.54
CA ARG A 57 2.36 14.75 8.52
C ARG A 57 2.73 14.02 7.24
N TYR A 58 1.92 13.05 6.81
CA TYR A 58 2.21 12.22 5.64
C TYR A 58 2.48 13.01 4.35
N PRO A 59 1.77 14.12 4.03
CA PRO A 59 1.97 14.83 2.76
C PRO A 59 3.39 15.37 2.56
N GLU A 60 4.12 15.66 3.64
CA GLU A 60 5.52 16.10 3.59
C GLU A 60 6.44 15.02 2.95
N PHE A 61 6.07 13.76 3.10
CA PHE A 61 6.91 12.61 2.70
C PHE A 61 6.38 11.85 1.48
N ASP A 62 5.20 12.19 0.95
CA ASP A 62 4.56 11.45 -0.15
C ASP A 62 5.45 11.30 -1.38
N VAL A 63 6.16 12.37 -1.76
CA VAL A 63 7.11 12.35 -2.89
C VAL A 63 8.28 11.41 -2.61
N MET A 64 8.81 11.38 -1.39
CA MET A 64 9.93 10.50 -1.01
C MET A 64 9.53 9.02 -1.05
N PHE A 65 8.29 8.69 -0.63
CA PHE A 65 7.74 7.35 -0.76
C PHE A 65 7.52 6.96 -2.22
N LYS A 66 7.08 7.91 -3.06
CA LYS A 66 6.92 7.67 -4.50
C LYS A 66 8.27 7.35 -5.15
N GLU A 67 9.30 8.14 -4.90
CA GLU A 67 10.65 7.89 -5.43
C GLU A 67 11.21 6.55 -4.94
N ALA A 68 11.06 6.23 -3.66
CA ALA A 68 11.51 4.94 -3.11
C ALA A 68 10.76 3.76 -3.75
N SER A 69 9.46 3.92 -4.03
CA SER A 69 8.65 2.93 -4.75
C SER A 69 9.15 2.69 -6.16
N GLU A 70 9.47 3.76 -6.90
CA GLU A 70 10.01 3.68 -8.25
C GLU A 70 11.40 3.02 -8.28
N GLU A 71 12.26 3.32 -7.29
CA GLU A 71 13.60 2.71 -7.19
C GLU A 71 13.56 1.22 -6.82
N THR A 72 12.58 0.78 -6.04
CA THR A 72 12.57 -0.58 -5.46
C THR A 72 11.50 -1.50 -6.04
N ASN A 73 10.59 -0.95 -6.84
CA ASN A 73 9.40 -1.65 -7.35
C ASN A 73 8.51 -2.22 -6.22
N ILE A 74 8.56 -1.59 -5.04
CA ILE A 74 7.64 -1.88 -3.91
C ILE A 74 6.55 -0.83 -3.92
N GLU A 75 5.31 -1.24 -3.74
CA GLU A 75 4.14 -0.35 -3.79
C GLU A 75 4.25 0.78 -2.76
N LYS A 76 4.00 2.05 -3.19
CA LYS A 76 4.16 3.26 -2.38
C LYS A 76 3.39 3.21 -1.06
N ASN A 77 2.12 2.81 -1.12
CA ASN A 77 1.27 2.81 0.06
C ASN A 77 1.69 1.71 1.06
N LEU A 78 2.30 0.62 0.58
CA LEU A 78 2.89 -0.39 1.44
C LEU A 78 4.10 0.17 2.19
N LEU A 79 5.01 0.88 1.51
CA LEU A 79 6.15 1.54 2.16
C LEU A 79 5.68 2.58 3.19
N ALA A 80 4.66 3.35 2.85
CA ALA A 80 4.07 4.32 3.77
C ALA A 80 3.42 3.65 4.99
N ALA A 81 2.73 2.53 4.81
CA ALA A 81 2.12 1.77 5.90
C ALA A 81 3.18 1.16 6.84
N ILE A 82 4.27 0.59 6.29
CA ILE A 82 5.40 0.10 7.08
C ILE A 82 5.98 1.26 7.91
N SER A 83 6.24 2.41 7.29
CA SER A 83 6.77 3.59 7.98
C SER A 83 5.83 4.12 9.07
N PHE A 84 4.52 4.05 8.84
CA PHE A 84 3.54 4.41 9.87
C PHE A 84 3.63 3.47 11.07
N GLN A 85 3.70 2.17 10.82
CA GLN A 85 3.83 1.16 11.90
C GLN A 85 5.14 1.33 12.68
N GLU A 86 6.23 1.67 12.01
CA GLU A 86 7.55 1.83 12.60
C GLU A 86 7.69 3.11 13.44
N SER A 87 7.17 4.23 12.95
CA SER A 87 7.44 5.56 13.54
C SER A 87 6.28 6.53 13.54
N GLN A 88 5.12 6.16 12.99
CA GLN A 88 4.01 7.09 12.70
C GLN A 88 4.50 8.28 11.83
N TRP A 89 5.38 7.99 10.87
CA TRP A 89 6.04 8.96 9.99
C TRP A 89 6.86 10.04 10.74
N ASP A 90 7.47 9.69 11.88
CA ASP A 90 8.36 10.62 12.59
C ASP A 90 9.81 10.46 12.10
N PRO A 91 10.38 11.46 11.39
CA PRO A 91 11.75 11.37 10.91
C PRO A 91 12.79 11.40 12.03
N ARG A 92 12.40 11.81 13.23
CA ARG A 92 13.28 11.86 14.42
C ARG A 92 13.10 10.69 15.36
N ALA A 93 12.29 9.69 14.98
CA ALA A 93 12.05 8.51 15.80
C ALA A 93 13.36 7.82 16.20
N LYS A 94 13.43 7.40 17.46
CA LYS A 94 14.56 6.66 18.05
C LYS A 94 14.04 5.63 19.03
N SER A 95 14.54 4.40 18.95
CA SER A 95 14.28 3.40 19.97
C SER A 95 15.41 3.29 20.97
N SER A 96 15.14 2.61 22.09
CA SER A 96 16.15 2.25 23.09
C SER A 96 17.26 1.34 22.52
N MET A 97 16.95 0.57 21.49
CA MET A 97 17.89 -0.32 20.79
C MET A 97 18.72 0.38 19.71
N GLY A 98 18.55 1.70 19.54
CA GLY A 98 19.37 2.50 18.63
C GLY A 98 18.91 2.51 17.17
N VAL A 99 17.74 1.95 16.84
CA VAL A 99 17.14 2.12 15.52
C VAL A 99 16.60 3.53 15.36
N ARG A 100 16.60 4.07 14.14
CA ARG A 100 16.32 5.50 13.91
C ARG A 100 15.57 5.78 12.61
N GLY A 101 14.80 6.87 12.65
CA GLY A 101 14.14 7.49 11.51
C GLY A 101 12.84 6.80 11.12
N MET A 102 12.26 7.21 10.01
CA MET A 102 10.91 6.85 9.59
C MET A 102 10.69 5.34 9.40
N MET A 103 11.70 4.63 8.89
CA MET A 103 11.67 3.18 8.67
C MET A 103 12.46 2.42 9.74
N MET A 104 12.76 3.05 10.87
CA MET A 104 13.47 2.49 12.03
C MET A 104 14.71 1.66 11.64
N VAL A 105 15.60 2.27 10.87
CA VAL A 105 16.78 1.61 10.30
C VAL A 105 17.89 1.45 11.36
N THR A 106 18.44 0.23 11.49
CA THR A 106 19.62 -0.05 12.36
C THR A 106 20.90 0.51 11.75
N LEU A 107 22.01 0.52 12.51
CA LEU A 107 23.33 0.87 11.96
C LEU A 107 23.80 -0.14 10.91
N GLU A 108 23.56 -1.42 11.17
CA GLU A 108 23.96 -2.50 10.26
C GLU A 108 23.17 -2.43 8.94
N THR A 109 21.86 -2.25 9.02
CA THR A 109 21.00 -2.08 7.84
C THR A 109 21.41 -0.82 7.06
N ALA A 110 21.68 0.29 7.76
CA ALA A 110 22.13 1.52 7.12
C ALA A 110 23.42 1.32 6.32
N ALA A 111 24.42 0.63 6.89
CA ALA A 111 25.66 0.31 6.20
C ALA A 111 25.41 -0.62 4.99
N LEU A 112 24.51 -1.59 5.12
CA LEU A 112 24.19 -2.54 4.05
C LEU A 112 23.54 -1.87 2.82
N VAL A 113 22.65 -0.88 3.05
CA VAL A 113 21.89 -0.23 1.99
C VAL A 113 22.40 1.17 1.61
N GLY A 114 23.53 1.62 2.18
CA GLY A 114 24.17 2.88 1.84
C GLY A 114 23.50 4.12 2.45
N VAL A 115 22.91 4.02 3.64
CA VAL A 115 22.34 5.15 4.38
C VAL A 115 23.39 5.76 5.30
N GLU A 116 23.79 6.98 5.02
CA GLU A 116 24.78 7.71 5.86
C GLU A 116 24.11 8.44 7.03
N LYS A 117 22.95 9.04 6.77
CA LYS A 117 22.22 9.86 7.75
C LYS A 117 20.85 9.28 8.04
N ARG A 118 20.76 8.37 9.02
CA ARG A 118 19.52 7.67 9.38
C ARG A 118 18.35 8.57 9.85
N LEU A 119 18.61 9.83 10.23
CA LEU A 119 17.58 10.82 10.57
C LEU A 119 17.25 11.76 9.40
N ASN A 120 17.90 11.61 8.24
CA ASN A 120 17.46 12.25 7.00
C ASN A 120 16.29 11.42 6.44
N PRO A 121 15.09 12.01 6.27
CA PRO A 121 13.90 11.24 5.90
C PRO A 121 14.04 10.57 4.54
N GLU A 122 14.57 11.24 3.55
CA GLU A 122 14.77 10.70 2.20
C GLU A 122 15.69 9.47 2.21
N GLN A 123 16.88 9.60 2.82
CA GLN A 123 17.82 8.49 2.91
C GLN A 123 17.24 7.33 3.72
N ASN A 124 16.50 7.62 4.78
CA ASN A 124 15.92 6.60 5.64
C ASN A 124 14.80 5.84 4.94
N ILE A 125 13.89 6.54 4.23
CA ILE A 125 12.80 5.91 3.45
C ILE A 125 13.40 5.05 2.32
N LYS A 126 14.31 5.60 1.51
CA LYS A 126 14.96 4.85 0.42
C LYS A 126 15.74 3.64 0.94
N GLY A 127 16.46 3.80 2.04
CA GLY A 127 17.20 2.69 2.66
C GLY A 127 16.29 1.60 3.21
N GLY A 128 15.24 1.97 3.93
CA GLY A 128 14.25 1.02 4.44
C GLY A 128 13.54 0.28 3.30
N ALA A 129 13.16 0.99 2.23
CA ALA A 129 12.55 0.39 1.04
C ALA A 129 13.49 -0.61 0.36
N LYS A 130 14.78 -0.27 0.18
CA LYS A 130 15.79 -1.18 -0.37
C LYS A 130 15.96 -2.43 0.49
N TYR A 131 16.03 -2.26 1.80
CA TYR A 131 16.15 -3.39 2.71
C TYR A 131 14.92 -4.30 2.64
N PHE A 132 13.73 -3.73 2.64
CA PHE A 132 12.49 -4.49 2.48
C PHE A 132 12.46 -5.24 1.15
N ALA A 133 12.80 -4.59 0.03
CA ALA A 133 12.87 -5.23 -1.28
C ALA A 133 13.85 -6.41 -1.30
N MET A 134 15.02 -6.27 -0.67
CA MET A 134 15.99 -7.37 -0.53
C MET A 134 15.42 -8.55 0.25
N LEU A 135 14.71 -8.29 1.35
CA LEU A 135 14.05 -9.34 2.13
C LEU A 135 12.93 -10.00 1.31
N TYR A 136 12.12 -9.20 0.65
CA TYR A 136 11.02 -9.67 -0.19
C TYR A 136 11.50 -10.56 -1.33
N GLU A 137 12.60 -10.21 -1.99
CA GLU A 137 13.19 -11.03 -3.06
C GLU A 137 13.76 -12.36 -2.55
N LYS A 138 14.43 -12.31 -1.40
CA LYS A 138 15.01 -13.51 -0.77
C LYS A 138 13.97 -14.46 -0.20
N ASN A 139 12.81 -13.94 0.19
CA ASN A 139 11.75 -14.73 0.77
C ASN A 139 11.07 -15.60 -0.29
N LYS A 140 11.13 -16.91 -0.10
CA LYS A 140 10.50 -17.92 -0.97
C LYS A 140 9.39 -18.70 -0.27
N ILE A 141 8.94 -18.21 0.88
CA ILE A 141 7.92 -18.87 1.69
C ILE A 141 6.53 -18.47 1.17
N GLY A 142 5.69 -19.47 0.96
CA GLY A 142 4.30 -19.32 0.53
C GLY A 142 4.08 -19.38 -1.00
N PRO A 143 2.94 -19.94 -1.40
CA PRO A 143 2.60 -20.14 -2.82
C PRO A 143 2.10 -18.87 -3.51
N THR A 144 1.67 -17.83 -2.75
CA THR A 144 1.09 -16.60 -3.30
C THR A 144 1.94 -15.37 -2.96
N GLN A 145 1.71 -14.27 -3.69
CA GLN A 145 2.33 -12.98 -3.36
C GLN A 145 1.92 -12.48 -1.97
N ALA A 146 0.67 -12.73 -1.56
CA ALA A 146 0.17 -12.35 -0.23
C ALA A 146 0.89 -13.11 0.88
N ASP A 147 1.14 -14.41 0.71
CA ASP A 147 1.90 -15.20 1.66
C ASP A 147 3.35 -14.73 1.76
N LYS A 148 3.98 -14.47 0.62
CA LYS A 148 5.33 -13.93 0.56
C LYS A 148 5.42 -12.58 1.25
N LEU A 149 4.44 -11.69 1.05
CA LEU A 149 4.39 -10.39 1.69
C LEU A 149 4.23 -10.52 3.20
N SER A 150 3.24 -11.28 3.69
CA SER A 150 3.00 -11.45 5.11
C SER A 150 4.19 -12.08 5.85
N THR A 151 4.88 -13.04 5.23
CA THR A 151 6.08 -13.65 5.82
C THR A 151 7.33 -12.75 5.74
N THR A 152 7.34 -11.75 4.86
CA THR A 152 8.42 -10.75 4.83
C THR A 152 8.21 -9.67 5.89
N LEU A 153 6.96 -9.37 6.25
CA LEU A 153 6.58 -8.40 7.28
C LEU A 153 6.68 -8.96 8.72
N ALA A 154 6.70 -10.28 8.88
CA ALA A 154 6.82 -10.97 10.18
C ALA A 154 8.26 -10.97 10.71
#